data_de26003452bf310dc3b4980e19b32249
#
_entry.id   de26003452bf310dc3b4980e19b32249
#
_cell.length_a   1.000
_cell.length_b   1.000
_cell.length_c   1.000
_cell.angle_alpha   90.00
_cell.angle_beta   90.00
_cell.angle_gamma   90.00
#
_symmetry.space_group_name_H-M   'P 1'
#
loop_
_entity.id
_entity.type
_entity.pdbx_description
1 polymer ?
#
loop_
_entity_poly.entity_id
_entity_poly.type
_entity_poly.pdbx_seq_one_letter_code
_entity_poly.pdbx_strand_id
1 'polypeptide(L)'
;MASPLENDAGGQGDRGLHLVREDAGSAYRLLSPRQRIAFVGLTLARIVVGVCDLLLAAAMYFLFLLLQGGSPAHHSRWMPHTTLSAALITAALVVLRSLVELLSTRTLVKYIQALYTGLLLRLTRGYSELRWGKFVELNRSELLNHTVHTAKEAADFYLRGIELVASSVTVAMMSVALFDENKVAAGALAIAVALFYAVHRFFIRNRLQTAAAERELSTRSLQRTLADLLSSGKEIRTYRNYPFFHERVRDKAESMGISQVRITLMPQIARILTDQGVVLLFLGVVTAVELRHGDVRQLLSVLVFYFVLSRRLLPLISMVSFLAGQMEGSYENVRAVSDELSRCTINHETVLPTHLPNRDAVMELEHVSFTFGEGTPLLRDVSFRQRKGERILLRGPSGCGKSSLLNMVAGVIQPTMGVVRVDRVTVAYVPQDIVLLDDTIRNNLLFGLPKKNDAELMHALSVAKLDEFVDEHPLGLDARVGDNGILFSGGQRQRLGLARAILRGASLLLLDEATSALDEKNEAEVLENLGACGMAVLLVTHRVHNRIGFADRVLRLEDGRLIEERGSAAPAFDTPYLDVVAHY
;
A
#
# COMPACT_ATOMS: atom_id res chain seq x y z
N MET A 1 -40.04 20.68 16.86
CA MET A 1 -39.80 21.72 15.87
C MET A 1 -39.19 21.06 14.66
N ALA A 2 -39.88 21.20 13.53
CA ALA A 2 -39.70 20.44 12.30
C ALA A 2 -38.43 20.76 11.55
N SER A 3 -37.79 19.72 10.98
CA SER A 3 -36.75 19.71 9.98
C SER A 3 -37.33 20.10 8.61
N PRO A 4 -36.62 20.87 7.78
CA PRO A 4 -36.90 20.97 6.37
C PRO A 4 -35.98 20.05 5.56
N LEU A 5 -36.52 18.92 5.13
CA LEU A 5 -36.05 18.15 4.00
C LEU A 5 -37.02 18.39 2.84
N GLU A 6 -36.68 19.31 1.95
CA GLU A 6 -37.29 19.37 0.63
C GLU A 6 -36.37 20.04 -0.39
N ASN A 7 -36.26 19.37 -1.55
CA ASN A 7 -35.82 19.85 -2.87
C ASN A 7 -34.33 20.05 -3.12
N ASP A 8 -33.68 18.98 -3.60
CA ASP A 8 -32.60 19.15 -4.59
C ASP A 8 -32.53 17.98 -5.60
N ALA A 9 -33.59 17.81 -6.39
CA ALA A 9 -33.65 16.80 -7.45
C ALA A 9 -33.13 17.28 -8.82
N GLY A 10 -32.77 18.57 -8.94
CA GLY A 10 -32.36 19.19 -10.21
C GLY A 10 -30.84 19.31 -10.46
N GLY A 11 -30.00 19.09 -9.45
CA GLY A 11 -28.56 19.35 -9.52
C GLY A 11 -27.63 18.13 -9.69
N GLN A 12 -28.16 16.92 -9.73
CA GLN A 12 -27.34 15.70 -9.74
C GLN A 12 -26.75 15.34 -11.12
N GLY A 13 -27.36 15.78 -12.21
CA GLY A 13 -26.88 15.47 -13.58
C GLY A 13 -25.61 16.23 -13.97
N ASP A 14 -25.50 17.50 -13.60
CA ASP A 14 -24.38 18.36 -13.97
C ASP A 14 -23.15 18.17 -13.04
N ARG A 15 -23.40 17.89 -11.77
CA ARG A 15 -22.34 17.49 -10.81
C ARG A 15 -21.68 16.16 -11.21
N GLY A 16 -22.45 15.22 -11.76
CA GLY A 16 -21.91 13.93 -12.22
C GLY A 16 -20.94 14.06 -13.39
N LEU A 17 -21.20 14.94 -14.35
CA LEU A 17 -20.33 15.16 -15.51
C LEU A 17 -19.06 15.96 -15.17
N HIS A 18 -19.13 16.93 -14.27
CA HIS A 18 -17.96 17.67 -13.78
C HIS A 18 -17.05 16.79 -12.91
N LEU A 19 -17.62 15.98 -12.02
CA LEU A 19 -16.89 15.00 -11.22
C LEU A 19 -16.16 13.99 -12.12
N VAL A 20 -16.83 13.42 -13.13
CA VAL A 20 -16.21 12.49 -14.09
C VAL A 20 -15.06 13.10 -14.87
N ARG A 21 -15.08 14.41 -15.14
CA ARG A 21 -14.02 15.09 -15.91
C ARG A 21 -12.79 15.46 -15.06
N GLU A 22 -12.97 15.86 -13.82
CA GLU A 22 -11.88 16.04 -12.86
C GLU A 22 -11.29 14.69 -12.42
N ASP A 23 -12.15 13.71 -12.31
CA ASP A 23 -11.87 12.35 -11.87
C ASP A 23 -11.05 11.57 -12.91
N ALA A 24 -11.37 11.66 -14.19
CA ALA A 24 -10.56 11.07 -15.27
C ALA A 24 -9.13 11.65 -15.31
N GLY A 25 -8.95 12.89 -14.86
CA GLY A 25 -7.64 13.54 -14.76
C GLY A 25 -6.70 12.89 -13.74
N SER A 26 -7.20 12.50 -12.59
CA SER A 26 -6.40 11.85 -11.53
C SER A 26 -5.93 10.46 -11.94
N ALA A 27 -6.83 9.63 -12.50
CA ALA A 27 -6.47 8.32 -13.04
C ALA A 27 -5.43 8.44 -14.17
N TYR A 28 -5.61 9.42 -15.07
CA TYR A 28 -4.66 9.63 -16.16
C TYR A 28 -3.27 10.08 -15.69
N ARG A 29 -3.17 10.87 -14.61
CA ARG A 29 -1.90 11.35 -14.02
C ARG A 29 -1.09 10.24 -13.37
N LEU A 30 -1.72 9.21 -12.83
CA LEU A 30 -1.02 8.09 -12.20
C LEU A 30 -0.22 7.25 -13.21
N LEU A 31 -0.65 7.21 -14.48
CA LEU A 31 0.02 6.45 -15.53
C LEU A 31 1.14 7.26 -16.18
N SER A 32 2.31 6.64 -16.33
CA SER A 32 3.39 7.16 -17.16
C SER A 32 3.00 7.15 -18.65
N PRO A 33 3.62 7.96 -19.52
CA PRO A 33 3.32 7.98 -20.96
C PRO A 33 3.40 6.60 -21.62
N ARG A 34 4.40 5.78 -21.25
CA ARG A 34 4.55 4.40 -21.76
C ARG A 34 3.40 3.50 -21.30
N GLN A 35 2.97 3.65 -20.06
CA GLN A 35 1.84 2.87 -19.52
C GLN A 35 0.51 3.24 -20.17
N ARG A 36 0.32 4.50 -20.58
CA ARG A 36 -0.87 4.96 -21.33
C ARG A 36 -0.95 4.31 -22.70
N ILE A 37 0.17 4.26 -23.43
CA ILE A 37 0.24 3.59 -24.73
C ILE A 37 -0.05 2.08 -24.57
N ALA A 38 0.54 1.46 -23.55
CA ALA A 38 0.28 0.05 -23.25
C ALA A 38 -1.19 -0.23 -22.89
N PHE A 39 -1.84 0.66 -22.14
CA PHE A 39 -3.27 0.59 -21.80
C PHE A 39 -4.13 0.54 -23.07
N VAL A 40 -3.91 1.47 -24.01
CA VAL A 40 -4.64 1.52 -25.28
C VAL A 40 -4.35 0.26 -26.12
N GLY A 41 -3.07 -0.15 -26.24
CA GLY A 41 -2.69 -1.33 -26.99
C GLY A 41 -3.31 -2.62 -26.45
N LEU A 42 -3.38 -2.77 -25.12
CA LEU A 42 -4.02 -3.93 -24.48
C LEU A 42 -5.54 -3.90 -24.64
N THR A 43 -6.17 -2.74 -24.60
CA THR A 43 -7.61 -2.59 -24.88
C THR A 43 -7.90 -3.03 -26.31
N LEU A 44 -7.11 -2.59 -27.30
CA LEU A 44 -7.24 -3.02 -28.69
C LEU A 44 -7.01 -4.52 -28.85
N ALA A 45 -6.01 -5.09 -28.18
CA ALA A 45 -5.75 -6.53 -28.22
C ALA A 45 -6.95 -7.34 -27.68
N ARG A 46 -7.63 -6.84 -26.64
CA ARG A 46 -8.86 -7.46 -26.11
C ARG A 46 -10.04 -7.33 -27.08
N ILE A 47 -10.17 -6.20 -27.76
CA ILE A 47 -11.19 -6.02 -28.81
C ILE A 47 -10.96 -7.01 -29.96
N VAL A 48 -9.70 -7.27 -30.35
CA VAL A 48 -9.38 -8.28 -31.38
C VAL A 48 -9.87 -9.67 -30.97
N VAL A 49 -9.80 -10.06 -29.71
CA VAL A 49 -10.41 -11.31 -29.22
C VAL A 49 -11.90 -11.33 -29.49
N GLY A 50 -12.61 -10.21 -29.25
CA GLY A 50 -14.03 -10.06 -29.54
C GLY A 50 -14.35 -10.17 -31.05
N VAL A 51 -13.48 -9.64 -31.91
CA VAL A 51 -13.61 -9.83 -33.37
C VAL A 51 -13.44 -11.29 -33.73
N CYS A 52 -12.47 -12.01 -33.17
CA CYS A 52 -12.30 -13.44 -33.37
C CYS A 52 -13.53 -14.25 -32.92
N ASP A 53 -14.20 -13.86 -31.84
CA ASP A 53 -15.45 -14.48 -31.38
C ASP A 53 -16.57 -14.31 -32.41
N LEU A 54 -16.68 -13.13 -33.00
CA LEU A 54 -17.68 -12.85 -34.05
C LEU A 54 -17.40 -13.68 -35.32
N LEU A 55 -16.14 -13.71 -35.76
CA LEU A 55 -15.71 -14.52 -36.93
C LEU A 55 -15.95 -16.02 -36.70
N LEU A 56 -15.73 -16.49 -35.48
CA LEU A 56 -15.99 -17.88 -35.11
C LEU A 56 -17.49 -18.20 -35.18
N ALA A 57 -18.35 -17.30 -34.66
CA ALA A 57 -19.80 -17.48 -34.77
C ALA A 57 -20.28 -17.53 -36.24
N ALA A 58 -19.75 -16.64 -37.07
CA ALA A 58 -20.03 -16.64 -38.51
C ALA A 58 -19.54 -17.93 -39.21
N ALA A 59 -18.33 -18.40 -38.86
CA ALA A 59 -17.77 -19.65 -39.44
C ALA A 59 -18.61 -20.88 -39.01
N MET A 60 -19.10 -20.93 -37.80
CA MET A 60 -20.00 -21.98 -37.30
C MET A 60 -21.33 -21.97 -38.06
N TYR A 61 -21.95 -20.79 -38.19
CA TYR A 61 -23.17 -20.63 -38.98
C TYR A 61 -22.98 -21.18 -40.41
N PHE A 62 -21.88 -20.80 -41.04
CA PHE A 62 -21.57 -21.20 -42.40
C PHE A 62 -21.34 -22.72 -42.54
N LEU A 63 -20.65 -23.32 -41.60
CA LEU A 63 -20.44 -24.75 -41.51
C LEU A 63 -21.78 -25.51 -41.42
N PHE A 64 -22.69 -25.05 -40.57
CA PHE A 64 -24.01 -25.67 -40.44
C PHE A 64 -24.88 -25.50 -41.70
N LEU A 65 -24.79 -24.34 -42.36
CA LEU A 65 -25.49 -24.10 -43.64
C LEU A 65 -25.05 -25.10 -44.71
N LEU A 66 -23.73 -25.33 -44.86
CA LEU A 66 -23.19 -26.31 -45.78
C LEU A 66 -23.56 -27.78 -45.45
N LEU A 67 -23.63 -28.12 -44.15
CA LEU A 67 -24.07 -29.43 -43.68
C LEU A 67 -25.54 -29.73 -44.06
N GLN A 68 -26.38 -28.69 -44.17
CA GLN A 68 -27.77 -28.80 -44.59
C GLN A 68 -27.96 -28.83 -46.11
N GLY A 69 -26.86 -28.77 -46.90
CA GLY A 69 -26.93 -28.70 -48.35
C GLY A 69 -27.34 -27.34 -48.91
N GLY A 70 -27.36 -26.30 -48.03
CA GLY A 70 -27.62 -24.93 -48.45
C GLY A 70 -26.44 -24.32 -49.19
N SER A 71 -26.71 -23.52 -50.23
CA SER A 71 -25.70 -22.69 -50.88
C SER A 71 -25.74 -21.26 -50.32
N PRO A 72 -24.60 -20.60 -50.07
CA PRO A 72 -24.60 -19.21 -49.63
C PRO A 72 -25.18 -18.27 -50.68
N ALA A 73 -26.03 -17.34 -50.26
CA ALA A 73 -26.67 -16.36 -51.14
C ALA A 73 -25.70 -15.41 -51.86
N HIS A 74 -24.48 -15.28 -51.37
CA HIS A 74 -23.39 -14.50 -51.96
C HIS A 74 -22.16 -15.36 -52.17
N HIS A 75 -21.78 -15.63 -53.41
CA HIS A 75 -20.54 -16.29 -53.80
C HIS A 75 -19.35 -15.30 -53.64
N SER A 76 -18.73 -15.28 -52.47
CA SER A 76 -17.43 -14.63 -52.30
C SER A 76 -16.31 -15.64 -52.56
N ARG A 77 -15.29 -15.23 -53.32
CA ARG A 77 -14.11 -16.04 -53.68
C ARG A 77 -13.33 -16.60 -52.48
N TRP A 78 -13.62 -16.08 -51.28
CA TRP A 78 -12.97 -16.44 -50.02
C TRP A 78 -13.80 -17.39 -49.14
N MET A 79 -15.01 -17.77 -49.59
CA MET A 79 -15.87 -18.67 -48.81
C MET A 79 -15.53 -20.14 -49.11
N PRO A 80 -15.51 -21.02 -48.08
CA PRO A 80 -15.25 -22.44 -48.28
C PRO A 80 -16.39 -23.09 -49.07
N HIS A 81 -16.04 -23.88 -50.12
CA HIS A 81 -17.03 -24.55 -50.96
C HIS A 81 -17.37 -25.97 -50.49
N THR A 82 -16.61 -26.50 -49.51
CA THR A 82 -16.84 -27.86 -48.97
C THR A 82 -16.96 -27.83 -47.45
N THR A 83 -17.74 -28.78 -46.92
CA THR A 83 -17.88 -28.93 -45.44
C THR A 83 -16.54 -29.16 -44.74
N LEU A 84 -15.62 -29.89 -45.41
CA LEU A 84 -14.27 -30.12 -44.86
C LEU A 84 -13.47 -28.82 -44.75
N SER A 85 -13.47 -27.97 -45.79
CA SER A 85 -12.76 -26.70 -45.78
C SER A 85 -13.36 -25.74 -44.75
N ALA A 86 -14.67 -25.71 -44.60
CA ALA A 86 -15.35 -24.92 -43.54
C ALA A 86 -14.98 -25.39 -42.14
N ALA A 87 -14.94 -26.70 -41.92
CA ALA A 87 -14.55 -27.28 -40.64
C ALA A 87 -13.08 -26.96 -40.28
N LEU A 88 -12.16 -27.05 -41.24
CA LEU A 88 -10.75 -26.71 -41.05
C LEU A 88 -10.55 -25.22 -40.75
N ILE A 89 -11.25 -24.32 -41.44
CA ILE A 89 -11.20 -22.89 -41.20
C ILE A 89 -11.75 -22.58 -39.78
N THR A 90 -12.86 -23.19 -39.38
CA THR A 90 -13.43 -23.03 -38.04
C THR A 90 -12.45 -23.50 -36.97
N ALA A 91 -11.83 -24.69 -37.18
CA ALA A 91 -10.82 -25.21 -36.26
C ALA A 91 -9.60 -24.26 -36.14
N ALA A 92 -9.11 -23.74 -37.28
CA ALA A 92 -8.01 -22.77 -37.30
C ALA A 92 -8.36 -21.48 -36.59
N LEU A 93 -9.60 -20.96 -36.72
CA LEU A 93 -10.09 -19.78 -36.00
C LEU A 93 -10.18 -20.03 -34.50
N VAL A 94 -10.59 -21.23 -34.06
CA VAL A 94 -10.60 -21.58 -32.61
C VAL A 94 -9.19 -21.54 -32.05
N VAL A 95 -8.21 -22.13 -32.74
CA VAL A 95 -6.81 -22.13 -32.30
C VAL A 95 -6.25 -20.72 -32.28
N LEU A 96 -6.46 -19.94 -33.36
CA LEU A 96 -5.99 -18.55 -33.45
C LEU A 96 -6.58 -17.68 -32.32
N ARG A 97 -7.89 -17.76 -32.11
CA ARG A 97 -8.59 -17.05 -31.03
C ARG A 97 -7.98 -17.40 -29.66
N SER A 98 -7.81 -18.70 -29.40
CA SER A 98 -7.26 -19.16 -28.13
C SER A 98 -5.82 -18.66 -27.91
N LEU A 99 -5.00 -18.61 -28.94
CA LEU A 99 -3.65 -18.09 -28.89
C LEU A 99 -3.64 -16.57 -28.61
N VAL A 100 -4.47 -15.81 -29.33
CA VAL A 100 -4.60 -14.35 -29.12
C VAL A 100 -5.11 -14.05 -27.72
N GLU A 101 -6.08 -14.80 -27.23
CA GLU A 101 -6.61 -14.65 -25.85
C GLU A 101 -5.53 -14.94 -24.80
N LEU A 102 -4.77 -16.02 -24.95
CA LEU A 102 -3.67 -16.39 -24.06
C LEU A 102 -2.57 -15.31 -24.02
N LEU A 103 -2.13 -14.83 -25.20
CA LEU A 103 -1.11 -13.80 -25.30
C LEU A 103 -1.57 -12.46 -24.73
N SER A 104 -2.82 -12.05 -25.03
CA SER A 104 -3.39 -10.81 -24.49
C SER A 104 -3.57 -10.88 -22.97
N THR A 105 -4.03 -12.01 -22.44
CA THR A 105 -4.17 -12.23 -20.99
C THR A 105 -2.81 -12.20 -20.28
N ARG A 106 -1.81 -12.90 -20.84
CA ARG A 106 -0.45 -12.91 -20.27
C ARG A 106 0.15 -11.49 -20.21
N THR A 107 -0.01 -10.72 -21.28
CA THR A 107 0.52 -9.34 -21.34
C THR A 107 -0.24 -8.41 -20.42
N LEU A 108 -1.56 -8.57 -20.32
CA LEU A 108 -2.42 -7.78 -19.43
C LEU A 108 -2.04 -8.00 -17.96
N VAL A 109 -1.91 -9.26 -17.52
CA VAL A 109 -1.53 -9.58 -16.14
C VAL A 109 -0.15 -9.01 -15.80
N LYS A 110 0.83 -9.12 -16.72
CA LYS A 110 2.16 -8.52 -16.53
C LYS A 110 2.11 -7.00 -16.41
N TYR A 111 1.30 -6.34 -17.24
CA TYR A 111 1.11 -4.90 -17.22
C TYR A 111 0.54 -4.43 -15.87
N ILE A 112 -0.52 -5.08 -15.38
CA ILE A 112 -1.15 -4.72 -14.11
C ILE A 112 -0.20 -4.94 -12.94
N GLN A 113 0.55 -6.06 -12.95
CA GLN A 113 1.54 -6.32 -11.91
C GLN A 113 2.67 -5.28 -11.92
N ALA A 114 3.14 -4.87 -13.10
CA ALA A 114 4.15 -3.82 -13.22
C ALA A 114 3.61 -2.44 -12.75
N LEU A 115 2.35 -2.15 -13.02
CA LEU A 115 1.68 -0.94 -12.54
C LEU A 115 1.58 -0.94 -11.01
N TYR A 116 1.10 -2.03 -10.41
CA TYR A 116 1.02 -2.20 -8.95
C TYR A 116 2.40 -2.02 -8.30
N THR A 117 3.42 -2.73 -8.80
CA THR A 117 4.79 -2.60 -8.29
C THR A 117 5.31 -1.16 -8.41
N GLY A 118 5.02 -0.49 -9.51
CA GLY A 118 5.38 0.91 -9.72
C GLY A 118 4.72 1.86 -8.72
N LEU A 119 3.42 1.68 -8.44
CA LEU A 119 2.69 2.47 -7.43
C LEU A 119 3.24 2.21 -6.02
N LEU A 120 3.47 0.94 -5.67
CA LEU A 120 4.04 0.54 -4.38
C LEU A 120 5.41 1.21 -4.16
N LEU A 121 6.30 1.15 -5.14
CA LEU A 121 7.63 1.78 -5.03
C LEU A 121 7.55 3.31 -4.96
N ARG A 122 6.60 3.94 -5.66
CA ARG A 122 6.39 5.40 -5.58
C ARG A 122 5.87 5.83 -4.21
N LEU A 123 4.92 5.09 -3.63
CA LEU A 123 4.40 5.36 -2.30
C LEU A 123 5.47 5.14 -1.22
N THR A 124 6.19 4.00 -1.25
CA THR A 124 7.25 3.73 -0.27
C THR A 124 8.36 4.77 -0.33
N ARG A 125 8.75 5.21 -1.53
CA ARG A 125 9.71 6.30 -1.70
C ARG A 125 9.14 7.61 -1.15
N GLY A 126 7.90 7.97 -1.49
CA GLY A 126 7.24 9.18 -0.99
C GLY A 126 7.20 9.24 0.53
N TYR A 127 6.88 8.12 1.19
CA TYR A 127 6.89 8.03 2.65
C TYR A 127 8.29 8.12 3.25
N SER A 128 9.31 7.55 2.61
CA SER A 128 10.69 7.64 3.10
C SER A 128 11.29 9.04 2.99
N GLU A 129 10.78 9.86 2.08
CA GLU A 129 11.22 11.23 1.82
C GLU A 129 10.30 12.28 2.46
N LEU A 130 9.30 11.85 3.25
CA LEU A 130 8.35 12.75 3.92
C LEU A 130 9.01 13.45 5.11
N ARG A 131 8.68 14.73 5.32
CA ARG A 131 9.11 15.46 6.53
C ARG A 131 8.70 14.71 7.80
N TRP A 132 9.62 14.55 8.73
CA TRP A 132 9.41 13.76 9.94
C TRP A 132 8.14 14.14 10.73
N GLY A 133 7.87 15.43 10.92
CA GLY A 133 6.67 15.89 11.61
C GLY A 133 5.38 15.36 10.99
N LYS A 134 5.34 15.27 9.66
CA LYS A 134 4.19 14.69 8.94
C LYS A 134 4.19 13.17 8.96
N PHE A 135 5.36 12.54 8.95
CA PHE A 135 5.50 11.09 9.06
C PHE A 135 4.98 10.54 10.40
N VAL A 136 5.28 11.23 11.51
CA VAL A 136 4.85 10.82 12.86
C VAL A 136 3.33 10.96 13.05
N GLU A 137 2.68 11.92 12.37
CA GLU A 137 1.23 12.07 12.38
C GLU A 137 0.51 10.90 11.70
N LEU A 138 1.20 10.13 10.86
CA LEU A 138 0.61 9.06 10.08
C LEU A 138 0.45 7.76 10.89
N ASN A 139 -0.70 7.13 10.75
CA ASN A 139 -0.94 5.82 11.33
C ASN A 139 -0.22 4.73 10.53
N ARG A 140 0.65 3.95 11.17
CA ARG A 140 1.41 2.86 10.52
C ARG A 140 0.51 1.84 9.81
N SER A 141 -0.64 1.51 10.41
CA SER A 141 -1.60 0.58 9.80
C SER A 141 -2.23 1.18 8.54
N GLU A 142 -2.45 2.49 8.50
CA GLU A 142 -2.97 3.20 7.35
C GLU A 142 -1.93 3.26 6.21
N LEU A 143 -0.66 3.53 6.53
CA LEU A 143 0.44 3.46 5.56
C LEU A 143 0.56 2.08 4.90
N LEU A 144 0.51 1.01 5.70
CA LEU A 144 0.53 -0.36 5.18
C LEU A 144 -0.68 -0.65 4.29
N ASN A 145 -1.87 -0.21 4.70
CA ASN A 145 -3.09 -0.38 3.90
C ASN A 145 -2.99 0.36 2.57
N HIS A 146 -2.57 1.62 2.56
CA HIS A 146 -2.39 2.40 1.34
C HIS A 146 -1.33 1.79 0.41
N THR A 147 -0.21 1.33 0.96
CA THR A 147 0.89 0.79 0.17
C THR A 147 0.55 -0.57 -0.45
N VAL A 148 -0.11 -1.46 0.29
CA VAL A 148 -0.34 -2.85 -0.16
C VAL A 148 -1.72 -3.00 -0.77
N HIS A 149 -2.78 -2.60 -0.07
CA HIS A 149 -4.16 -2.88 -0.49
C HIS A 149 -4.70 -1.82 -1.45
N THR A 150 -4.65 -0.53 -1.07
CA THR A 150 -5.20 0.56 -1.89
C THR A 150 -4.45 0.69 -3.22
N ALA A 151 -3.11 0.54 -3.23
CA ALA A 151 -2.32 0.55 -4.46
C ALA A 151 -2.66 -0.61 -5.39
N LYS A 152 -2.97 -1.81 -4.84
CA LYS A 152 -3.41 -2.96 -5.63
C LYS A 152 -4.78 -2.71 -6.26
N GLU A 153 -5.76 -2.26 -5.47
CA GLU A 153 -7.10 -1.93 -5.98
C GLU A 153 -7.06 -0.81 -7.03
N ALA A 154 -6.17 0.17 -6.87
CA ALA A 154 -5.93 1.20 -7.87
C ALA A 154 -5.34 0.62 -9.17
N ALA A 155 -4.47 -0.37 -9.11
CA ALA A 155 -3.98 -1.06 -10.30
C ALA A 155 -5.09 -1.91 -10.96
N ASP A 156 -5.91 -2.61 -10.16
CA ASP A 156 -7.03 -3.43 -10.63
C ASP A 156 -8.15 -2.58 -11.28
N PHE A 157 -8.27 -1.30 -10.93
CA PHE A 157 -9.13 -0.34 -11.63
C PHE A 157 -8.81 -0.27 -13.13
N TYR A 158 -7.54 -0.22 -13.51
CA TYR A 158 -7.13 -0.18 -14.93
C TYR A 158 -7.39 -1.51 -15.63
N LEU A 159 -7.24 -2.65 -14.94
CA LEU A 159 -7.64 -3.95 -15.46
C LEU A 159 -9.13 -3.95 -15.82
N ARG A 160 -9.97 -3.57 -14.85
CA ARG A 160 -11.43 -3.50 -15.02
C ARG A 160 -11.81 -2.53 -16.14
N GLY A 161 -11.11 -1.40 -16.26
CA GLY A 161 -11.30 -0.43 -17.34
C GLY A 161 -11.02 -1.00 -18.73
N ILE A 162 -9.90 -1.71 -18.91
CA ILE A 162 -9.56 -2.39 -20.17
C ILE A 162 -10.65 -3.41 -20.54
N GLU A 163 -11.05 -4.25 -19.58
CA GLU A 163 -12.04 -5.29 -19.82
C GLU A 163 -13.44 -4.70 -20.04
N LEU A 164 -13.81 -3.63 -19.34
CA LEU A 164 -15.09 -2.95 -19.55
C LEU A 164 -15.20 -2.38 -20.96
N VAL A 165 -14.19 -1.63 -21.41
CA VAL A 165 -14.20 -1.04 -22.77
C VAL A 165 -14.22 -2.12 -23.83
N ALA A 166 -13.34 -3.13 -23.73
CA ALA A 166 -13.26 -4.20 -24.70
C ALA A 166 -14.55 -5.03 -24.77
N SER A 167 -15.13 -5.38 -23.62
CA SER A 167 -16.39 -6.12 -23.56
C SER A 167 -17.57 -5.30 -24.11
N SER A 168 -17.63 -3.99 -23.82
CA SER A 168 -18.68 -3.10 -24.34
C SER A 168 -18.62 -2.99 -25.87
N VAL A 169 -17.42 -2.84 -26.44
CA VAL A 169 -17.22 -2.82 -27.90
C VAL A 169 -17.60 -4.15 -28.51
N THR A 170 -17.21 -5.28 -27.89
CA THR A 170 -17.57 -6.62 -28.36
C THR A 170 -19.08 -6.84 -28.35
N VAL A 171 -19.78 -6.43 -27.27
CA VAL A 171 -21.24 -6.48 -27.18
C VAL A 171 -21.88 -5.66 -28.30
N ALA A 172 -21.39 -4.44 -28.54
CA ALA A 172 -21.91 -3.60 -29.63
C ALA A 172 -21.74 -4.25 -31.01
N MET A 173 -20.54 -4.79 -31.32
CA MET A 173 -20.29 -5.48 -32.58
C MET A 173 -21.20 -6.70 -32.78
N MET A 174 -21.35 -7.54 -31.74
CA MET A 174 -22.22 -8.72 -31.81
C MET A 174 -23.69 -8.34 -31.96
N SER A 175 -24.13 -7.26 -31.31
CA SER A 175 -25.51 -6.75 -31.43
C SER A 175 -25.80 -6.24 -32.85
N VAL A 176 -24.84 -5.53 -33.48
CA VAL A 176 -24.97 -5.09 -34.89
C VAL A 176 -25.08 -6.29 -35.84
N ALA A 177 -24.22 -7.30 -35.67
CA ALA A 177 -24.24 -8.51 -36.50
C ALA A 177 -25.58 -9.27 -36.39
N LEU A 178 -26.18 -9.30 -35.20
CA LEU A 178 -27.51 -9.89 -35.01
C LEU A 178 -28.64 -9.14 -35.75
N PHE A 179 -28.55 -7.81 -35.80
CA PHE A 179 -29.58 -6.97 -36.46
C PHE A 179 -29.58 -7.14 -37.99
N ASP A 180 -28.43 -7.40 -38.57
CA ASP A 180 -28.26 -7.50 -40.02
C ASP A 180 -28.90 -8.77 -40.58
N GLU A 181 -28.83 -9.91 -39.88
CA GLU A 181 -29.36 -11.20 -40.33
C GLU A 181 -30.90 -11.33 -40.25
N ASN A 182 -31.50 -10.95 -39.12
CA ASN A 182 -32.96 -11.03 -38.93
C ASN A 182 -33.47 -10.04 -37.91
N LYS A 183 -34.10 -8.97 -38.37
CA LYS A 183 -34.62 -7.86 -37.54
C LYS A 183 -35.62 -8.29 -36.45
N VAL A 184 -36.45 -9.29 -36.72
CA VAL A 184 -37.47 -9.76 -35.75
C VAL A 184 -36.83 -10.57 -34.64
N ALA A 185 -35.94 -11.51 -34.99
CA ALA A 185 -35.20 -12.32 -34.01
C ALA A 185 -34.23 -11.45 -33.18
N ALA A 186 -33.54 -10.48 -33.81
CA ALA A 186 -32.70 -9.51 -33.13
C ALA A 186 -33.54 -8.63 -32.16
N GLY A 187 -34.71 -8.19 -32.56
CA GLY A 187 -35.64 -7.44 -31.71
C GLY A 187 -36.11 -8.24 -30.48
N ALA A 188 -36.47 -9.50 -30.66
CA ALA A 188 -36.83 -10.39 -29.57
C ALA A 188 -35.67 -10.61 -28.57
N LEU A 189 -34.46 -10.83 -29.09
CA LEU A 189 -33.27 -10.96 -28.26
C LEU A 189 -32.90 -9.65 -27.55
N ALA A 190 -33.03 -8.49 -28.21
CA ALA A 190 -32.81 -7.19 -27.62
C ALA A 190 -33.79 -6.92 -26.45
N ILE A 191 -35.05 -7.29 -26.59
CA ILE A 191 -36.05 -7.19 -25.52
C ILE A 191 -35.69 -8.13 -24.36
N ALA A 192 -35.31 -9.38 -24.64
CA ALA A 192 -34.85 -10.33 -23.62
C ALA A 192 -33.63 -9.83 -22.86
N VAL A 193 -32.64 -9.27 -23.58
CA VAL A 193 -31.44 -8.63 -23.00
C VAL A 193 -31.81 -7.41 -22.15
N ALA A 194 -32.70 -6.54 -22.63
CA ALA A 194 -33.15 -5.35 -21.90
C ALA A 194 -33.91 -5.73 -20.61
N LEU A 195 -34.76 -6.74 -20.69
CA LEU A 195 -35.48 -7.28 -19.54
C LEU A 195 -34.52 -7.89 -18.51
N PHE A 196 -33.56 -8.68 -18.99
CA PHE A 196 -32.48 -9.26 -18.15
C PHE A 196 -31.65 -8.16 -17.48
N TYR A 197 -31.22 -7.14 -18.23
CA TYR A 197 -30.49 -6.01 -17.70
C TYR A 197 -31.29 -5.22 -16.65
N ALA A 198 -32.59 -5.01 -16.89
CA ALA A 198 -33.46 -4.34 -15.94
C ALA A 198 -33.58 -5.13 -14.64
N VAL A 199 -33.81 -6.46 -14.73
CA VAL A 199 -33.83 -7.35 -13.57
C VAL A 199 -32.51 -7.35 -12.83
N HIS A 200 -31.38 -7.48 -13.55
CA HIS A 200 -30.05 -7.44 -12.97
C HIS A 200 -29.77 -6.10 -12.26
N ARG A 201 -30.09 -4.97 -12.91
CA ARG A 201 -29.89 -3.63 -12.33
C ARG A 201 -30.74 -3.42 -11.07
N PHE A 202 -32.01 -3.81 -11.11
CA PHE A 202 -32.95 -3.56 -10.03
C PHE A 202 -32.72 -4.47 -8.81
N PHE A 203 -32.50 -5.78 -9.04
CA PHE A 203 -32.39 -6.75 -7.94
C PHE A 203 -30.96 -6.99 -7.44
N ILE A 204 -29.95 -6.88 -8.30
CA ILE A 204 -28.60 -7.31 -7.98
C ILE A 204 -27.69 -6.14 -7.64
N ARG A 205 -27.70 -5.06 -8.42
CA ARG A 205 -26.78 -3.93 -8.27
C ARG A 205 -26.83 -3.31 -6.87
N ASN A 206 -28.01 -2.93 -6.40
CA ASN A 206 -28.15 -2.27 -5.11
C ASN A 206 -27.73 -3.17 -3.95
N ARG A 207 -28.08 -4.46 -4.00
CA ARG A 207 -27.69 -5.43 -2.98
C ARG A 207 -26.19 -5.73 -2.99
N LEU A 208 -25.58 -5.69 -4.17
CA LEU A 208 -24.13 -5.91 -4.31
C LEU A 208 -23.33 -4.71 -3.76
N GLN A 209 -23.79 -3.48 -4.02
CA GLN A 209 -23.14 -2.27 -3.51
C GLN A 209 -23.23 -2.19 -1.98
N THR A 210 -24.41 -2.47 -1.39
CA THR A 210 -24.54 -2.50 0.07
C THR A 210 -23.67 -3.60 0.70
N ALA A 211 -23.64 -4.80 0.12
CA ALA A 211 -22.80 -5.88 0.61
C ALA A 211 -21.29 -5.57 0.49
N ALA A 212 -20.87 -4.86 -0.55
CA ALA A 212 -19.50 -4.42 -0.72
C ALA A 212 -19.08 -3.39 0.35
N ALA A 213 -19.93 -2.41 0.63
CA ALA A 213 -19.71 -1.43 1.69
C ALA A 213 -19.66 -2.08 3.09
N GLU A 214 -20.62 -3.00 3.37
CA GLU A 214 -20.63 -3.78 4.61
C GLU A 214 -19.37 -4.62 4.80
N ARG A 215 -18.88 -5.27 3.74
CA ARG A 215 -17.64 -6.05 3.76
C ARG A 215 -16.44 -5.16 4.10
N GLU A 216 -16.32 -4.01 3.47
CA GLU A 216 -15.21 -3.07 3.70
C GLU A 216 -15.17 -2.63 5.17
N LEU A 217 -16.31 -2.21 5.73
CA LEU A 217 -16.43 -1.82 7.13
C LEU A 217 -16.09 -2.99 8.07
N SER A 218 -16.62 -4.19 7.79
CA SER A 218 -16.35 -5.40 8.59
C SER A 218 -14.90 -5.81 8.52
N THR A 219 -14.25 -5.72 7.35
CA THR A 219 -12.83 -6.02 7.17
C THR A 219 -11.95 -5.06 7.98
N ARG A 220 -12.21 -3.74 7.90
CA ARG A 220 -11.47 -2.74 8.69
C ARG A 220 -11.67 -2.95 10.19
N SER A 221 -12.89 -3.27 10.63
CA SER A 221 -13.17 -3.51 12.04
C SER A 221 -12.50 -4.79 12.56
N LEU A 222 -12.46 -5.86 11.75
CA LEU A 222 -11.77 -7.10 12.06
C LEU A 222 -10.24 -6.87 12.18
N GLN A 223 -9.65 -6.15 11.22
CA GLN A 223 -8.22 -5.82 11.26
C GLN A 223 -7.84 -5.05 12.52
N ARG A 224 -8.66 -4.06 12.93
CA ARG A 224 -8.44 -3.33 14.20
C ARG A 224 -8.53 -4.25 15.40
N THR A 225 -9.56 -5.10 15.48
CA THR A 225 -9.74 -6.04 16.59
C THR A 225 -8.60 -7.04 16.68
N LEU A 226 -8.08 -7.51 15.54
CA LEU A 226 -6.90 -8.38 15.49
C LEU A 226 -5.62 -7.65 15.94
N ALA A 227 -5.44 -6.40 15.53
CA ALA A 227 -4.31 -5.58 15.97
C ALA A 227 -4.35 -5.36 17.50
N ASP A 228 -5.53 -5.05 18.06
CA ASP A 228 -5.73 -4.90 19.50
C ASP A 228 -5.42 -6.21 20.25
N LEU A 229 -5.89 -7.35 19.74
CA LEU A 229 -5.62 -8.66 20.31
C LEU A 229 -4.12 -9.00 20.32
N LEU A 230 -3.44 -8.74 19.21
CA LEU A 230 -2.02 -9.06 19.09
C LEU A 230 -1.15 -8.13 19.96
N SER A 231 -1.50 -6.86 20.05
CA SER A 231 -0.78 -5.89 20.88
C SER A 231 -1.00 -6.12 22.38
N SER A 232 -2.20 -6.60 22.77
CA SER A 232 -2.56 -6.87 24.17
C SER A 232 -2.28 -8.30 24.61
N GLY A 233 -1.41 -9.02 23.89
CA GLY A 233 -1.20 -10.47 24.11
C GLY A 233 -0.69 -10.84 25.50
N LYS A 234 0.05 -9.95 26.17
CA LYS A 234 0.56 -10.15 27.55
C LYS A 234 -0.55 -9.99 28.58
N GLU A 235 -1.33 -8.93 28.45
CA GLU A 235 -2.47 -8.62 29.34
C GLU A 235 -3.56 -9.68 29.23
N ILE A 236 -3.88 -10.12 27.99
CA ILE A 236 -4.87 -11.16 27.74
C ILE A 236 -4.47 -12.46 28.45
N ARG A 237 -3.18 -12.84 28.41
CA ARG A 237 -2.66 -14.03 29.09
C ARG A 237 -2.67 -13.87 30.60
N THR A 238 -2.29 -12.71 31.10
CA THR A 238 -2.23 -12.41 32.54
C THR A 238 -3.64 -12.41 33.15
N TYR A 239 -4.60 -11.78 32.48
CA TYR A 239 -5.98 -11.68 32.97
C TYR A 239 -6.86 -12.89 32.57
N ARG A 240 -6.32 -13.81 31.75
CA ARG A 240 -7.04 -14.99 31.22
C ARG A 240 -8.34 -14.64 30.49
N ASN A 241 -8.38 -13.49 29.83
CA ASN A 241 -9.59 -12.95 29.22
C ASN A 241 -9.74 -13.35 27.72
N TYR A 242 -9.34 -14.57 27.38
CA TYR A 242 -9.43 -15.12 26.00
C TYR A 242 -10.86 -15.14 25.44
N PRO A 243 -11.92 -15.53 26.21
CA PRO A 243 -13.25 -15.64 25.64
C PRO A 243 -13.77 -14.31 25.09
N PHE A 244 -13.53 -13.21 25.78
CA PHE A 244 -13.96 -11.88 25.36
C PHE A 244 -13.38 -11.48 23.98
N PHE A 245 -12.08 -11.67 23.79
CA PHE A 245 -11.43 -11.31 22.54
C PHE A 245 -11.80 -12.26 21.41
N HIS A 246 -11.92 -13.57 21.71
CA HIS A 246 -12.32 -14.58 20.75
C HIS A 246 -13.74 -14.34 20.22
N GLU A 247 -14.69 -14.03 21.10
CA GLU A 247 -16.07 -13.72 20.72
C GLU A 247 -16.12 -12.47 19.84
N ARG A 248 -15.38 -11.43 20.20
CA ARG A 248 -15.29 -10.18 19.44
C ARG A 248 -14.70 -10.36 18.03
N VAL A 249 -13.67 -11.21 17.90
CA VAL A 249 -13.09 -11.58 16.59
C VAL A 249 -14.08 -12.40 15.79
N ARG A 250 -14.75 -13.40 16.42
CA ARG A 250 -15.74 -14.26 15.78
C ARG A 250 -16.86 -13.45 15.16
N ASP A 251 -17.48 -12.54 15.93
CA ASP A 251 -18.61 -11.73 15.46
C ASP A 251 -18.24 -10.87 14.24
N LYS A 252 -17.01 -10.31 14.24
CA LYS A 252 -16.52 -9.53 13.09
C LYS A 252 -16.18 -10.40 11.89
N ALA A 253 -15.60 -11.57 12.11
CA ALA A 253 -15.28 -12.53 11.05
C ALA A 253 -16.55 -13.10 10.41
N GLU A 254 -17.58 -13.46 11.22
CA GLU A 254 -18.86 -13.92 10.71
C GLU A 254 -19.56 -12.84 9.88
N SER A 255 -19.61 -11.60 10.35
CA SER A 255 -20.18 -10.46 9.60
C SER A 255 -19.47 -10.26 8.25
N MET A 256 -18.14 -10.31 8.24
CA MET A 256 -17.35 -10.24 7.01
C MET A 256 -17.65 -11.44 6.09
N GLY A 257 -17.75 -12.66 6.65
CA GLY A 257 -18.07 -13.87 5.91
C GLY A 257 -19.42 -13.82 5.22
N ILE A 258 -20.47 -13.38 5.91
CA ILE A 258 -21.82 -13.22 5.35
C ILE A 258 -21.80 -12.23 4.17
N SER A 259 -21.16 -11.09 4.34
CA SER A 259 -21.04 -10.09 3.27
C SER A 259 -20.25 -10.62 2.08
N GLN A 260 -19.16 -11.37 2.32
CA GLN A 260 -18.36 -12.02 1.29
C GLN A 260 -19.17 -13.07 0.49
N VAL A 261 -19.97 -13.89 1.16
CA VAL A 261 -20.85 -14.87 0.50
C VAL A 261 -21.84 -14.15 -0.43
N ARG A 262 -22.47 -13.07 0.03
CA ARG A 262 -23.40 -12.28 -0.79
C ARG A 262 -22.72 -11.72 -2.06
N ILE A 263 -21.52 -11.13 -1.91
CA ILE A 263 -20.76 -10.56 -3.03
C ILE A 263 -20.38 -11.63 -4.05
N THR A 264 -20.01 -12.82 -3.58
CA THR A 264 -19.56 -13.92 -4.46
C THR A 264 -20.73 -14.64 -5.10
N LEU A 265 -21.81 -14.89 -4.36
CA LEU A 265 -22.92 -15.73 -4.79
C LEU A 265 -23.85 -15.00 -5.77
N MET A 266 -24.14 -13.70 -5.54
CA MET A 266 -25.10 -12.96 -6.37
C MET A 266 -24.74 -12.90 -7.86
N PRO A 267 -23.49 -12.59 -8.27
CA PRO A 267 -23.11 -12.63 -9.69
C PRO A 267 -23.16 -14.04 -10.28
N GLN A 268 -22.89 -15.08 -9.47
CA GLN A 268 -22.95 -16.46 -9.95
C GLN A 268 -24.38 -16.92 -10.18
N ILE A 269 -25.31 -16.57 -9.29
CA ILE A 269 -26.75 -16.84 -9.49
C ILE A 269 -27.24 -16.17 -10.79
N ALA A 270 -26.90 -14.90 -11.00
CA ALA A 270 -27.24 -14.18 -12.21
C ALA A 270 -26.72 -14.90 -13.47
N ARG A 271 -25.45 -15.34 -13.43
CA ARG A 271 -24.83 -16.09 -14.53
C ARG A 271 -25.55 -17.42 -14.79
N ILE A 272 -25.82 -18.21 -13.75
CA ILE A 272 -26.49 -19.49 -13.87
C ILE A 272 -27.89 -19.33 -14.48
N LEU A 273 -28.67 -18.36 -13.97
CA LEU A 273 -30.01 -18.07 -14.48
C LEU A 273 -29.97 -17.63 -15.96
N THR A 274 -28.95 -16.86 -16.34
CA THR A 274 -28.76 -16.44 -17.72
C THR A 274 -28.42 -17.61 -18.62
N ASP A 275 -27.43 -18.43 -18.23
CA ASP A 275 -26.98 -19.57 -19.03
C ASP A 275 -28.11 -20.59 -19.24
N GLN A 276 -28.88 -20.89 -18.20
CA GLN A 276 -30.02 -21.80 -18.31
C GLN A 276 -31.20 -21.19 -19.05
N GLY A 277 -31.46 -19.87 -18.84
CA GLY A 277 -32.51 -19.14 -19.54
C GLY A 277 -32.35 -19.17 -21.05
N VAL A 278 -31.13 -19.06 -21.57
CA VAL A 278 -30.85 -19.19 -23.01
C VAL A 278 -31.20 -20.57 -23.54
N VAL A 279 -30.80 -21.62 -22.81
CA VAL A 279 -31.12 -23.01 -23.19
C VAL A 279 -32.62 -23.24 -23.23
N LEU A 280 -33.34 -22.77 -22.19
CA LEU A 280 -34.82 -22.89 -22.13
C LEU A 280 -35.49 -22.10 -23.25
N LEU A 281 -35.01 -20.89 -23.55
CA LEU A 281 -35.53 -20.09 -24.66
C LEU A 281 -35.38 -20.84 -26.01
N PHE A 282 -34.15 -21.38 -26.24
CA PHE A 282 -33.86 -22.16 -27.45
C PHE A 282 -34.80 -23.39 -27.58
N LEU A 283 -34.94 -24.18 -26.52
CA LEU A 283 -35.83 -25.34 -26.49
C LEU A 283 -37.30 -24.92 -26.70
N GLY A 284 -37.74 -23.80 -26.09
CA GLY A 284 -39.05 -23.24 -26.26
C GLY A 284 -39.38 -22.85 -27.71
N VAL A 285 -38.39 -22.23 -28.40
CA VAL A 285 -38.53 -21.87 -29.83
C VAL A 285 -38.63 -23.13 -30.70
N VAL A 286 -37.75 -24.12 -30.50
CA VAL A 286 -37.83 -25.40 -31.23
C VAL A 286 -39.18 -26.08 -31.03
N THR A 287 -39.64 -26.18 -29.78
CA THR A 287 -40.94 -26.81 -29.47
C THR A 287 -42.12 -26.03 -30.08
N ALA A 288 -42.07 -24.69 -30.04
CA ALA A 288 -43.14 -23.87 -30.62
C ALA A 288 -43.24 -23.99 -32.16
N VAL A 289 -42.10 -24.13 -32.83
CA VAL A 289 -42.05 -24.37 -34.29
C VAL A 289 -42.59 -25.75 -34.65
N GLU A 290 -42.20 -26.80 -33.89
CA GLU A 290 -42.70 -28.16 -34.07
C GLU A 290 -44.22 -28.25 -33.85
N LEU A 291 -44.73 -27.65 -32.79
CA LEU A 291 -46.20 -27.59 -32.49
C LEU A 291 -46.99 -26.90 -33.60
N ARG A 292 -46.41 -26.00 -34.36
CA ARG A 292 -47.02 -25.32 -35.51
C ARG A 292 -46.84 -26.05 -36.81
N HIS A 293 -46.32 -27.30 -36.79
CA HIS A 293 -45.99 -28.11 -37.97
C HIS A 293 -44.98 -27.41 -38.91
N GLY A 294 -44.12 -26.56 -38.39
CA GLY A 294 -43.07 -25.89 -39.14
C GLY A 294 -41.88 -26.83 -39.39
N ASP A 295 -41.13 -26.57 -40.47
CA ASP A 295 -39.94 -27.34 -40.78
C ASP A 295 -38.75 -26.83 -39.96
N VAL A 296 -38.46 -27.51 -38.83
CA VAL A 296 -37.35 -27.20 -37.92
C VAL A 296 -36.00 -27.26 -38.64
N ARG A 297 -35.88 -28.11 -39.70
CA ARG A 297 -34.62 -28.27 -40.44
C ARG A 297 -34.21 -26.99 -41.16
N GLN A 298 -35.17 -26.25 -41.73
CA GLN A 298 -34.89 -24.99 -42.43
C GLN A 298 -34.42 -23.88 -41.45
N LEU A 299 -34.83 -23.95 -40.22
CA LEU A 299 -34.46 -22.97 -39.17
C LEU A 299 -33.20 -23.36 -38.40
N LEU A 300 -32.70 -24.60 -38.56
CA LEU A 300 -31.63 -25.12 -37.70
C LEU A 300 -30.32 -24.29 -37.77
N SER A 301 -29.92 -23.85 -38.95
CA SER A 301 -28.72 -23.02 -39.13
C SER A 301 -28.86 -21.65 -38.43
N VAL A 302 -30.02 -21.02 -38.55
CA VAL A 302 -30.34 -19.75 -37.92
C VAL A 302 -30.41 -19.92 -36.39
N LEU A 303 -31.08 -20.98 -35.94
CA LEU A 303 -31.16 -21.28 -34.49
C LEU A 303 -29.79 -21.56 -33.88
N VAL A 304 -28.92 -22.29 -34.55
CA VAL A 304 -27.55 -22.54 -34.09
C VAL A 304 -26.75 -21.21 -33.99
N PHE A 305 -26.86 -20.36 -35.00
CA PHE A 305 -26.19 -19.07 -35.01
C PHE A 305 -26.61 -18.22 -33.80
N TYR A 306 -27.93 -18.07 -33.61
CA TYR A 306 -28.46 -17.30 -32.46
C TYR A 306 -28.11 -17.94 -31.11
N PHE A 307 -28.09 -19.26 -31.03
CA PHE A 307 -27.68 -19.97 -29.81
C PHE A 307 -26.21 -19.73 -29.49
N VAL A 308 -25.30 -19.89 -30.45
CA VAL A 308 -23.87 -19.67 -30.26
C VAL A 308 -23.61 -18.21 -29.86
N LEU A 309 -24.24 -17.27 -30.55
CA LEU A 309 -24.03 -15.85 -30.31
C LEU A 309 -24.63 -15.39 -28.96
N SER A 310 -25.83 -15.87 -28.59
CA SER A 310 -26.45 -15.55 -27.31
C SER A 310 -25.68 -16.09 -26.12
N ARG A 311 -25.12 -17.30 -26.23
CA ARG A 311 -24.25 -17.87 -25.20
C ARG A 311 -22.99 -17.05 -24.95
N ARG A 312 -22.56 -16.24 -25.93
CA ARG A 312 -21.42 -15.34 -25.81
C ARG A 312 -21.84 -13.94 -25.35
N LEU A 313 -22.94 -13.42 -25.91
CA LEU A 313 -23.41 -12.05 -25.68
C LEU A 313 -23.89 -11.83 -24.24
N LEU A 314 -24.72 -12.73 -23.70
CA LEU A 314 -25.33 -12.54 -22.40
C LEU A 314 -24.34 -12.53 -21.22
N PRO A 315 -23.34 -13.42 -21.14
CA PRO A 315 -22.28 -13.32 -20.15
C PRO A 315 -21.45 -12.02 -20.26
N LEU A 316 -21.21 -11.53 -21.49
CA LEU A 316 -20.49 -10.27 -21.70
C LEU A 316 -21.30 -9.06 -21.19
N ILE A 317 -22.61 -9.03 -21.43
CA ILE A 317 -23.49 -7.96 -20.90
C ILE A 317 -23.50 -7.97 -19.37
N SER A 318 -23.59 -9.16 -18.76
CA SER A 318 -23.49 -9.33 -17.31
C SER A 318 -22.14 -8.85 -16.79
N MET A 319 -21.07 -9.18 -17.49
CA MET A 319 -19.71 -8.75 -17.15
C MET A 319 -19.54 -7.23 -17.26
N VAL A 320 -20.07 -6.58 -18.30
CA VAL A 320 -20.06 -5.12 -18.46
C VAL A 320 -20.76 -4.45 -17.28
N SER A 321 -21.94 -4.93 -16.91
CA SER A 321 -22.70 -4.39 -15.76
C SER A 321 -21.95 -4.56 -14.43
N PHE A 322 -21.31 -5.72 -14.24
CA PHE A 322 -20.52 -6.02 -13.04
C PHE A 322 -19.27 -5.14 -12.95
N LEU A 323 -18.51 -5.03 -14.05
CA LEU A 323 -17.30 -4.20 -14.11
C LEU A 323 -17.62 -2.72 -13.92
N ALA A 324 -18.71 -2.22 -14.53
CA ALA A 324 -19.15 -0.84 -14.35
C ALA A 324 -19.47 -0.53 -12.87
N GLY A 325 -20.17 -1.45 -12.18
CA GLY A 325 -20.44 -1.30 -10.75
C GLY A 325 -19.20 -1.35 -9.86
N GLN A 326 -18.20 -2.17 -10.23
CA GLN A 326 -16.95 -2.23 -9.49
C GLN A 326 -16.05 -1.01 -9.70
N MET A 327 -16.12 -0.37 -10.87
CA MET A 327 -15.32 0.81 -11.16
C MET A 327 -15.66 2.00 -10.27
N GLU A 328 -16.93 2.19 -9.90
CA GLU A 328 -17.35 3.25 -8.96
C GLU A 328 -16.60 3.14 -7.62
N GLY A 329 -16.58 1.93 -7.00
CA GLY A 329 -15.87 1.71 -5.72
C GLY A 329 -14.34 1.72 -5.83
N SER A 330 -13.80 1.26 -6.98
CA SER A 330 -12.35 1.21 -7.19
C SER A 330 -11.74 2.57 -7.51
N TYR A 331 -12.55 3.50 -8.01
CA TYR A 331 -12.09 4.85 -8.32
C TYR A 331 -11.66 5.63 -7.05
N GLU A 332 -12.33 5.43 -5.92
CA GLU A 332 -11.94 6.01 -4.64
C GLU A 332 -10.51 5.60 -4.25
N ASN A 333 -10.11 4.36 -4.54
CA ASN A 333 -8.75 3.90 -4.29
C ASN A 333 -7.72 4.59 -5.21
N VAL A 334 -8.08 4.85 -6.48
CA VAL A 334 -7.24 5.61 -7.42
C VAL A 334 -7.03 7.02 -6.91
N ARG A 335 -8.10 7.68 -6.46
CA ARG A 335 -8.05 9.01 -5.87
C ARG A 335 -7.21 9.02 -4.61
N ALA A 336 -7.44 8.10 -3.68
CA ALA A 336 -6.66 7.98 -2.45
C ALA A 336 -5.15 7.84 -2.71
N VAL A 337 -4.74 7.00 -3.68
CA VAL A 337 -3.33 6.87 -4.08
C VAL A 337 -2.80 8.15 -4.71
N SER A 338 -3.59 8.82 -5.55
CA SER A 338 -3.20 10.09 -6.19
C SER A 338 -3.01 11.22 -5.16
N ASP A 339 -3.94 11.34 -4.22
CA ASP A 339 -3.91 12.35 -3.17
C ASP A 339 -2.72 12.10 -2.23
N GLU A 340 -2.46 10.83 -1.89
CA GLU A 340 -1.34 10.46 -1.02
C GLU A 340 0.03 10.73 -1.69
N LEU A 341 0.18 10.41 -2.97
CA LEU A 341 1.38 10.75 -3.73
C LEU A 341 1.58 12.28 -3.85
N SER A 342 0.50 13.02 -4.01
CA SER A 342 0.53 14.48 -4.04
C SER A 342 0.93 15.05 -2.67
N ARG A 343 0.37 14.50 -1.59
CA ARG A 343 0.71 14.84 -0.20
C ARG A 343 2.19 14.60 0.09
N CYS A 344 2.74 13.45 -0.35
CA CYS A 344 4.16 13.15 -0.23
C CYS A 344 5.02 14.16 -0.99
N THR A 345 4.61 14.57 -2.19
CA THR A 345 5.35 15.53 -3.01
C THR A 345 5.38 16.93 -2.39
N ILE A 346 4.26 17.40 -1.84
CA ILE A 346 4.15 18.72 -1.20
C ILE A 346 4.96 18.78 0.11
N ASN A 347 5.00 17.69 0.86
CA ASN A 347 5.65 17.61 2.15
C ASN A 347 7.04 16.95 2.08
N HIS A 348 7.66 16.93 0.91
CA HIS A 348 9.00 16.38 0.71
C HIS A 348 10.04 17.12 1.55
N GLU A 349 10.94 16.38 2.18
CA GLU A 349 12.03 16.95 2.94
C GLU A 349 13.13 17.45 2.01
N THR A 350 13.37 18.76 2.02
CA THR A 350 14.49 19.36 1.29
C THR A 350 15.68 19.40 2.24
N VAL A 351 16.60 18.46 2.07
CA VAL A 351 17.87 18.48 2.79
C VAL A 351 18.74 19.59 2.21
N LEU A 352 18.80 20.71 2.90
CA LEU A 352 19.74 21.78 2.53
C LEU A 352 21.14 21.38 3.04
N PRO A 353 22.17 21.34 2.17
CA PRO A 353 23.54 21.17 2.63
C PRO A 353 23.92 22.41 3.44
N THR A 354 24.20 22.21 4.70
CA THR A 354 24.67 23.27 5.61
C THR A 354 26.17 23.22 5.71
N HIS A 355 26.88 24.21 5.14
CA HIS A 355 28.31 24.36 5.34
C HIS A 355 28.60 24.94 6.72
N LEU A 356 29.47 24.28 7.48
CA LEU A 356 30.01 24.81 8.71
C LEU A 356 31.06 25.90 8.39
N PRO A 357 30.87 27.13 8.90
CA PRO A 357 31.82 28.22 8.63
C PRO A 357 33.18 28.00 9.32
N ASN A 358 33.20 27.18 10.39
CA ASN A 358 34.43 26.89 11.13
C ASN A 358 34.83 25.42 10.96
N ARG A 359 36.07 25.19 10.49
CA ARG A 359 36.64 23.85 10.26
C ARG A 359 36.87 23.03 11.56
N ASP A 360 36.91 23.68 12.72
CA ASP A 360 37.10 23.02 14.02
C ASP A 360 35.76 22.62 14.68
N ALA A 361 34.64 23.12 14.19
CA ALA A 361 33.32 22.76 14.68
C ALA A 361 32.77 21.51 13.95
N VAL A 362 31.97 20.69 14.65
CA VAL A 362 31.15 19.62 14.07
C VAL A 362 29.70 20.05 13.97
N MET A 363 29.25 20.95 14.84
CA MET A 363 27.94 21.57 14.78
C MET A 363 27.95 22.98 15.37
N GLU A 364 26.98 23.78 14.92
CA GLU A 364 26.75 25.15 15.38
C GLU A 364 25.26 25.48 15.34
N LEU A 365 24.73 25.95 16.44
CA LEU A 365 23.36 26.45 16.59
C LEU A 365 23.41 27.95 16.84
N GLU A 366 22.66 28.73 16.07
CA GLU A 366 22.57 30.18 16.18
C GLU A 366 21.12 30.61 16.36
N HIS A 367 20.80 31.17 17.52
CA HIS A 367 19.49 31.73 17.86
C HIS A 367 18.31 30.78 17.56
N VAL A 368 18.49 29.48 17.85
CA VAL A 368 17.53 28.44 17.53
C VAL A 368 16.35 28.47 18.49
N SER A 369 15.15 28.62 17.92
CA SER A 369 13.88 28.47 18.64
C SER A 369 13.02 27.42 17.94
N PHE A 370 12.21 26.70 18.73
CA PHE A 370 11.34 25.66 18.21
C PHE A 370 10.01 25.59 18.94
N THR A 371 8.93 25.46 18.16
CA THR A 371 7.55 25.35 18.62
C THR A 371 6.84 24.21 17.90
N PHE A 372 6.11 23.36 18.62
CA PHE A 372 5.20 22.39 18.00
C PHE A 372 3.85 23.04 17.70
N GLY A 373 3.48 23.16 16.43
CA GLY A 373 2.23 23.81 16.00
C GLY A 373 2.16 25.27 16.46
N GLU A 374 1.00 25.69 16.95
CA GLU A 374 0.73 27.06 17.45
C GLU A 374 0.95 27.20 18.99
N GLY A 375 1.68 26.27 19.60
CA GLY A 375 1.90 26.21 21.04
C GLY A 375 2.94 27.17 21.60
N THR A 376 3.31 27.00 22.88
CA THR A 376 4.42 27.72 23.49
C THR A 376 5.77 27.23 22.98
N PRO A 377 6.76 28.10 22.80
CA PRO A 377 8.10 27.71 22.38
C PRO A 377 8.73 26.69 23.35
N LEU A 378 9.10 25.52 22.82
CA LEU A 378 9.81 24.46 23.56
C LEU A 378 11.29 24.80 23.73
N LEU A 379 11.90 25.43 22.70
CA LEU A 379 13.26 25.96 22.74
C LEU A 379 13.22 27.44 22.41
N ARG A 380 14.03 28.22 23.14
CA ARG A 380 14.04 29.69 23.05
C ARG A 380 15.46 30.19 22.95
N ASP A 381 15.83 30.72 21.79
CA ASP A 381 17.09 31.41 21.55
C ASP A 381 18.32 30.59 21.98
N VAL A 382 18.35 29.31 21.58
CA VAL A 382 19.45 28.38 21.89
C VAL A 382 20.61 28.63 20.94
N SER A 383 21.78 28.97 21.50
CA SER A 383 23.01 29.18 20.73
C SER A 383 24.16 28.44 21.40
N PHE A 384 24.80 27.52 20.70
CA PHE A 384 26.02 26.87 21.15
C PHE A 384 26.74 26.20 19.97
N ARG A 385 28.02 25.90 20.19
CA ARG A 385 28.88 25.23 19.23
C ARG A 385 29.61 24.07 19.90
N GLN A 386 29.76 22.97 19.16
CA GLN A 386 30.55 21.79 19.57
C GLN A 386 31.75 21.64 18.65
N ARG A 387 32.93 21.40 19.25
CA ARG A 387 34.19 21.17 18.53
C ARG A 387 34.37 19.70 18.17
N LYS A 388 35.26 19.40 17.24
CA LYS A 388 35.68 18.03 16.91
C LYS A 388 36.28 17.35 18.15
N GLY A 389 35.84 16.10 18.40
CA GLY A 389 36.29 15.32 19.55
C GLY A 389 35.77 15.77 20.89
N GLU A 390 34.99 16.87 20.96
CA GLU A 390 34.44 17.39 22.22
C GLU A 390 33.26 16.53 22.68
N ARG A 391 33.19 16.22 23.94
CA ARG A 391 32.12 15.43 24.57
C ARG A 391 31.24 16.35 25.43
N ILE A 392 29.99 16.48 25.04
CA ILE A 392 29.02 17.33 25.73
C ILE A 392 27.95 16.45 26.39
N LEU A 393 27.68 16.71 27.68
CA LEU A 393 26.57 16.14 28.41
C LEU A 393 25.43 17.16 28.43
N LEU A 394 24.26 16.79 27.87
CA LEU A 394 23.05 17.59 27.88
C LEU A 394 22.07 17.08 28.97
N ARG A 395 21.75 17.93 29.92
CA ARG A 395 20.87 17.65 31.08
C ARG A 395 19.61 18.49 31.03
N GLY A 396 18.60 18.07 31.76
CA GLY A 396 17.37 18.84 31.96
C GLY A 396 16.19 17.95 32.35
N PRO A 397 15.08 18.52 32.84
CA PRO A 397 13.89 17.77 33.19
C PRO A 397 13.28 17.03 32.00
N SER A 398 12.44 16.02 32.27
CA SER A 398 11.71 15.34 31.22
C SER A 398 10.78 16.31 30.49
N GLY A 399 10.70 16.21 29.15
CA GLY A 399 9.85 17.09 28.34
C GLY A 399 10.39 18.49 28.05
N CYS A 400 11.57 18.90 28.56
CA CYS A 400 12.14 20.23 28.30
C CYS A 400 12.64 20.48 26.87
N GLY A 401 12.66 19.47 25.99
CA GLY A 401 13.06 19.63 24.59
C GLY A 401 14.43 19.01 24.19
N LYS A 402 15.05 18.17 25.04
CA LYS A 402 16.36 17.53 24.74
C LYS A 402 16.34 16.72 23.46
N SER A 403 15.39 15.79 23.33
CA SER A 403 15.23 14.97 22.13
C SER A 403 14.87 15.81 20.89
N SER A 404 14.11 16.90 21.07
CA SER A 404 13.83 17.85 19.98
C SER A 404 15.11 18.56 19.52
N LEU A 405 15.99 18.94 20.44
CA LEU A 405 17.29 19.51 20.10
C LEU A 405 18.16 18.51 19.32
N LEU A 406 18.25 17.24 19.80
CA LEU A 406 18.96 16.19 19.08
C LEU A 406 18.37 15.95 17.70
N ASN A 407 17.05 15.90 17.56
CA ASN A 407 16.38 15.70 16.29
C ASN A 407 16.64 16.86 15.30
N MET A 408 16.79 18.10 15.77
CA MET A 408 17.20 19.23 14.93
C MET A 408 18.65 19.09 14.47
N VAL A 409 19.56 18.71 15.35
CA VAL A 409 20.97 18.45 15.01
C VAL A 409 21.06 17.28 14.03
N ALA A 410 20.30 16.21 14.24
CA ALA A 410 20.20 15.08 13.31
C ALA A 410 19.55 15.46 11.97
N GLY A 411 18.90 16.64 11.87
CA GLY A 411 18.19 17.09 10.68
C GLY A 411 16.82 16.48 10.49
N VAL A 412 16.30 15.79 11.49
CA VAL A 412 14.97 15.16 11.48
C VAL A 412 13.85 16.19 11.56
N ILE A 413 14.06 17.27 12.31
CA ILE A 413 13.14 18.41 12.39
C ILE A 413 13.89 19.71 12.12
N GLN A 414 13.17 20.73 11.66
CA GLN A 414 13.74 22.04 11.38
C GLN A 414 13.38 23.03 12.51
N PRO A 415 14.27 23.97 12.87
CA PRO A 415 13.94 25.01 13.81
C PRO A 415 12.85 25.94 13.27
N THR A 416 12.04 26.53 14.15
CA THR A 416 11.06 27.56 13.78
C THR A 416 11.76 28.89 13.49
N MET A 417 12.84 29.20 14.21
CA MET A 417 13.70 30.37 14.02
C MET A 417 15.15 29.99 14.27
N GLY A 418 16.08 30.74 13.71
CA GLY A 418 17.52 30.50 13.83
C GLY A 418 18.06 29.50 12.81
N VAL A 419 19.32 29.11 12.99
CA VAL A 419 20.01 28.23 12.04
C VAL A 419 20.76 27.12 12.78
N VAL A 420 20.63 25.89 12.26
CA VAL A 420 21.40 24.71 12.69
C VAL A 420 22.34 24.32 11.57
N ARG A 421 23.64 24.41 11.80
CA ARG A 421 24.69 24.01 10.86
C ARG A 421 25.38 22.76 11.36
N VAL A 422 25.29 21.69 10.62
CA VAL A 422 25.92 20.40 10.91
C VAL A 422 26.29 19.74 9.59
N ASP A 423 27.43 19.12 9.50
CA ASP A 423 27.73 18.23 8.40
C ASP A 423 26.97 16.91 8.59
N ARG A 424 25.76 16.86 8.04
CA ARG A 424 24.81 15.75 8.23
C ARG A 424 25.29 14.41 7.72
N VAL A 425 26.22 14.40 6.77
CA VAL A 425 26.81 13.15 6.25
C VAL A 425 27.64 12.45 7.32
N THR A 426 28.14 13.21 8.29
CA THR A 426 29.03 12.73 9.35
C THR A 426 28.34 12.60 10.72
N VAL A 427 27.01 12.66 10.78
CA VAL A 427 26.23 12.49 12.03
C VAL A 427 25.71 11.07 12.15
N ALA A 428 25.87 10.47 13.32
CA ALA A 428 25.16 9.26 13.70
C ALA A 428 24.26 9.53 14.92
N TYR A 429 23.06 8.98 14.90
CA TYR A 429 22.06 9.14 15.95
C TYR A 429 21.64 7.79 16.52
N VAL A 430 21.70 7.66 17.83
CA VAL A 430 21.21 6.51 18.58
C VAL A 430 20.02 6.96 19.43
N PRO A 431 18.79 6.60 19.03
CA PRO A 431 17.59 6.98 19.74
C PRO A 431 17.42 6.16 21.03
N GLN A 432 16.55 6.62 21.92
CA GLN A 432 16.17 5.92 23.15
C GLN A 432 15.64 4.51 22.86
N ASP A 433 14.70 4.40 21.91
CA ASP A 433 14.14 3.13 21.45
C ASP A 433 14.79 2.71 20.13
N ILE A 434 15.58 1.67 20.17
CA ILE A 434 16.31 1.17 19.02
C ILE A 434 15.48 0.16 18.26
N VAL A 435 15.21 0.45 17.00
CA VAL A 435 14.54 -0.47 16.07
C VAL A 435 15.56 -1.40 15.42
N LEU A 436 15.34 -2.70 15.55
CA LEU A 436 16.13 -3.74 14.90
C LEU A 436 15.28 -4.45 13.85
N LEU A 437 15.92 -4.79 12.72
CA LEU A 437 15.31 -5.55 11.65
C LEU A 437 15.26 -7.03 12.04
N ASP A 438 14.23 -7.76 11.63
CA ASP A 438 14.18 -9.22 11.71
C ASP A 438 15.17 -9.84 10.71
N ASP A 439 16.46 -9.68 11.00
CA ASP A 439 17.56 -10.11 10.17
C ASP A 439 18.75 -10.52 11.05
N THR A 440 19.90 -10.79 10.45
CA THR A 440 21.13 -11.13 11.16
C THR A 440 21.72 -9.92 11.90
N ILE A 441 22.62 -10.16 12.87
CA ILE A 441 23.41 -9.12 13.54
C ILE A 441 24.21 -8.34 12.48
N ARG A 442 24.83 -9.03 11.52
CA ARG A 442 25.58 -8.44 10.39
C ARG A 442 24.74 -7.41 9.63
N ASN A 443 23.55 -7.80 9.19
CA ASN A 443 22.68 -6.93 8.42
C ASN A 443 22.12 -5.77 9.26
N ASN A 444 21.88 -6.00 10.54
CA ASN A 444 21.52 -4.95 11.48
C ASN A 444 22.65 -3.94 11.71
N LEU A 445 23.92 -4.37 11.79
CA LEU A 445 25.07 -3.47 11.88
C LEU A 445 25.23 -2.63 10.61
N LEU A 446 25.19 -3.28 9.45
CA LEU A 446 25.31 -2.57 8.17
C LEU A 446 24.19 -1.57 7.94
N PHE A 447 22.95 -1.93 8.22
CA PHE A 447 21.76 -1.08 8.07
C PHE A 447 21.82 -0.18 6.83
N GLY A 448 22.04 -0.80 5.67
CA GLY A 448 22.17 -0.13 4.38
C GLY A 448 23.55 0.42 4.02
N LEU A 449 24.56 0.28 4.88
CA LEU A 449 25.95 0.58 4.52
C LEU A 449 26.47 -0.43 3.47
N PRO A 450 27.43 -0.04 2.65
CA PRO A 450 28.18 -0.98 1.82
C PRO A 450 28.77 -2.12 2.67
N LYS A 451 28.98 -3.27 2.03
CA LYS A 451 29.55 -4.45 2.69
C LYS A 451 30.91 -4.10 3.30
N LYS A 452 31.07 -4.39 4.59
CA LYS A 452 32.31 -4.25 5.36
C LYS A 452 32.86 -5.62 5.74
N ASN A 453 34.15 -5.69 6.07
CA ASN A 453 34.76 -6.93 6.53
C ASN A 453 34.37 -7.26 7.98
N ASP A 454 34.50 -8.52 8.37
CA ASP A 454 34.12 -8.98 9.71
C ASP A 454 34.93 -8.32 10.82
N ALA A 455 36.20 -7.97 10.56
CA ALA A 455 37.06 -7.27 11.52
C ALA A 455 36.51 -5.86 11.84
N GLU A 456 36.01 -5.12 10.85
CA GLU A 456 35.38 -3.81 11.07
C GLU A 456 34.09 -3.95 11.88
N LEU A 457 33.29 -4.99 11.60
CA LEU A 457 32.04 -5.27 12.34
C LEU A 457 32.33 -5.64 13.79
N MET A 458 33.30 -6.54 14.02
CA MET A 458 33.73 -6.96 15.36
C MET A 458 34.36 -5.80 16.14
N HIS A 459 35.17 -4.94 15.48
CA HIS A 459 35.69 -3.74 16.13
C HIS A 459 34.57 -2.80 16.62
N ALA A 460 33.53 -2.55 15.80
CA ALA A 460 32.39 -1.72 16.24
C ALA A 460 31.61 -2.36 17.40
N LEU A 461 31.48 -3.70 17.40
CA LEU A 461 30.90 -4.45 18.51
C LEU A 461 31.73 -4.39 19.77
N SER A 462 33.05 -4.47 19.66
CA SER A 462 34.00 -4.38 20.78
C SER A 462 33.93 -3.01 21.45
N VAL A 463 33.90 -1.91 20.67
CA VAL A 463 33.72 -0.57 21.22
C VAL A 463 32.40 -0.47 22.00
N ALA A 464 31.32 -1.11 21.50
CA ALA A 464 30.03 -1.18 22.16
C ALA A 464 29.91 -2.27 23.24
N LYS A 465 30.97 -3.04 23.52
CA LYS A 465 31.00 -4.14 24.49
C LYS A 465 29.94 -5.23 24.20
N LEU A 466 29.81 -5.61 22.94
CA LEU A 466 28.89 -6.67 22.48
C LEU A 466 29.60 -7.78 21.71
N ASP A 467 30.91 -7.69 21.53
CA ASP A 467 31.77 -8.66 20.84
C ASP A 467 31.77 -10.04 21.51
N GLU A 468 31.97 -10.11 22.83
CA GLU A 468 31.93 -11.37 23.58
C GLU A 468 30.61 -12.12 23.35
N PHE A 469 29.44 -11.43 23.41
CA PHE A 469 28.15 -12.02 23.17
C PHE A 469 28.02 -12.61 21.76
N VAL A 470 28.62 -11.93 20.76
CA VAL A 470 28.59 -12.39 19.36
C VAL A 470 29.54 -13.55 19.15
N ASP A 471 30.74 -13.53 19.76
CA ASP A 471 31.73 -14.60 19.66
C ASP A 471 31.25 -15.90 20.34
N GLU A 472 30.53 -15.79 21.45
CA GLU A 472 29.96 -16.94 22.15
C GLU A 472 28.76 -17.55 21.43
N HIS A 473 28.11 -16.79 20.52
CA HIS A 473 26.94 -17.28 19.80
C HIS A 473 27.36 -18.25 18.66
N PRO A 474 26.78 -19.46 18.55
CA PRO A 474 27.20 -20.46 17.56
C PRO A 474 27.21 -19.98 16.10
N LEU A 475 26.38 -19.00 15.76
CA LEU A 475 26.27 -18.41 14.43
C LEU A 475 27.00 -17.06 14.33
N GLY A 476 27.63 -16.56 15.39
CA GLY A 476 28.36 -15.30 15.40
C GLY A 476 27.56 -14.13 14.82
N LEU A 477 28.15 -13.40 13.88
CA LEU A 477 27.52 -12.27 13.17
C LEU A 477 26.28 -12.65 12.36
N ASP A 478 26.12 -13.92 12.00
CA ASP A 478 24.99 -14.40 11.21
C ASP A 478 23.81 -14.88 12.09
N ALA A 479 23.90 -14.71 13.41
CA ALA A 479 22.82 -14.94 14.36
C ALA A 479 21.65 -13.99 14.09
N ARG A 480 20.42 -14.49 14.13
CA ARG A 480 19.20 -13.70 13.96
C ARG A 480 18.85 -12.92 15.20
N VAL A 481 18.42 -11.70 15.00
CA VAL A 481 17.99 -10.77 16.06
C VAL A 481 16.54 -10.98 16.48
N GLY A 482 15.73 -11.53 15.57
CA GLY A 482 14.28 -11.69 15.73
C GLY A 482 13.50 -10.40 15.51
N ASP A 483 12.17 -10.52 15.47
CA ASP A 483 11.29 -9.39 15.22
C ASP A 483 11.50 -8.30 16.28
N ASN A 484 11.87 -7.10 15.83
CA ASN A 484 12.22 -5.95 16.67
C ASN A 484 13.20 -6.28 17.81
N GLY A 485 14.09 -7.24 17.60
CA GLY A 485 15.11 -7.61 18.57
C GLY A 485 14.61 -8.38 19.79
N ILE A 486 13.53 -9.14 19.65
CA ILE A 486 12.92 -9.90 20.76
C ILE A 486 13.88 -10.93 21.40
N LEU A 487 14.87 -11.39 20.64
CA LEU A 487 15.89 -12.34 21.15
C LEU A 487 16.99 -11.65 21.95
N PHE A 488 17.00 -10.33 22.01
CA PHE A 488 18.04 -9.51 22.68
C PHE A 488 17.48 -8.83 23.93
N SER A 489 18.29 -8.75 24.98
CA SER A 489 17.98 -7.92 26.14
C SER A 489 17.96 -6.42 25.76
N GLY A 490 17.35 -5.58 26.59
CA GLY A 490 17.35 -4.12 26.38
C GLY A 490 18.75 -3.54 26.19
N GLY A 491 19.69 -3.93 27.05
CA GLY A 491 21.08 -3.48 26.97
C GLY A 491 21.81 -4.02 25.72
N GLN A 492 21.54 -5.25 25.28
CA GLN A 492 22.11 -5.77 24.03
C GLN A 492 21.56 -5.02 22.82
N ARG A 493 20.26 -4.69 22.78
CA ARG A 493 19.69 -3.86 21.71
C ARG A 493 20.36 -2.47 21.67
N GLN A 494 20.53 -1.82 22.83
CA GLN A 494 21.19 -0.51 22.90
C GLN A 494 22.65 -0.59 22.41
N ARG A 495 23.41 -1.60 22.84
CA ARG A 495 24.80 -1.80 22.39
C ARG A 495 24.88 -2.09 20.88
N LEU A 496 23.96 -2.87 20.32
CA LEU A 496 23.91 -3.11 18.88
C LEU A 496 23.58 -1.82 18.09
N GLY A 497 22.66 -0.99 18.58
CA GLY A 497 22.38 0.33 18.00
C GLY A 497 23.59 1.26 18.05
N LEU A 498 24.34 1.22 19.14
CA LEU A 498 25.57 1.99 19.30
C LEU A 498 26.66 1.49 18.33
N ALA A 499 26.90 0.17 18.23
CA ALA A 499 27.83 -0.42 17.26
C ALA A 499 27.47 -0.03 15.81
N ARG A 500 26.18 0.00 15.47
CA ARG A 500 25.67 0.51 14.18
C ARG A 500 26.09 1.95 13.91
N ALA A 501 26.00 2.81 14.91
CA ALA A 501 26.37 4.22 14.81
C ALA A 501 27.89 4.41 14.68
N ILE A 502 28.69 3.65 15.43
CA ILE A 502 30.15 3.64 15.37
C ILE A 502 30.63 3.20 13.99
N LEU A 503 30.05 2.13 13.45
CA LEU A 503 30.40 1.57 12.14
C LEU A 503 30.23 2.57 10.98
N ARG A 504 29.38 3.58 11.14
CA ARG A 504 29.20 4.67 10.17
C ARG A 504 30.40 5.61 10.09
N GLY A 505 31.29 5.61 11.06
CA GLY A 505 32.47 6.49 11.08
C GLY A 505 32.10 7.97 11.19
N ALA A 506 31.06 8.29 11.94
CA ALA A 506 30.53 9.64 12.10
C ALA A 506 31.51 10.53 12.88
N SER A 507 31.61 11.81 12.53
CA SER A 507 32.39 12.81 13.30
C SER A 507 31.62 13.31 14.52
N LEU A 508 30.28 13.20 14.52
CA LEU A 508 29.38 13.57 15.62
C LEU A 508 28.42 12.42 15.94
N LEU A 509 28.43 11.98 17.18
CA LEU A 509 27.54 10.95 17.72
C LEU A 509 26.51 11.58 18.66
N LEU A 510 25.23 11.43 18.33
CA LEU A 510 24.12 11.89 19.13
C LEU A 510 23.54 10.69 19.89
N LEU A 511 23.52 10.75 21.21
CA LEU A 511 23.04 9.68 22.09
C LEU A 511 21.84 10.17 22.90
N ASP A 512 20.63 9.67 22.60
CA ASP A 512 19.41 10.01 23.32
C ASP A 512 19.06 8.87 24.29
N GLU A 513 19.52 8.98 25.53
CA GLU A 513 19.37 7.95 26.58
C GLU A 513 19.82 6.54 26.15
N ALA A 514 20.69 6.46 25.15
CA ALA A 514 21.09 5.23 24.47
C ALA A 514 21.88 4.24 25.36
N THR A 515 22.20 4.61 26.59
CA THR A 515 22.90 3.78 27.58
C THR A 515 22.03 3.48 28.82
N SER A 516 20.75 3.87 28.81
CA SER A 516 19.88 3.77 29.99
C SER A 516 19.60 2.32 30.43
N ALA A 517 19.62 1.35 29.52
CA ALA A 517 19.43 -0.07 29.82
C ALA A 517 20.75 -0.82 30.18
N LEU A 518 21.89 -0.12 30.20
CA LEU A 518 23.17 -0.67 30.63
C LEU A 518 23.32 -0.55 32.17
N ASP A 519 24.02 -1.49 32.75
CA ASP A 519 24.54 -1.35 34.10
C ASP A 519 25.66 -0.32 34.16
N GLU A 520 25.98 0.17 35.34
CA GLU A 520 26.95 1.27 35.54
C GLU A 520 28.36 0.90 35.02
N LYS A 521 28.76 -0.35 35.16
CA LYS A 521 30.08 -0.82 34.74
C LYS A 521 30.20 -0.84 33.21
N ASN A 522 29.27 -1.53 32.55
CA ASN A 522 29.25 -1.61 31.09
C ASN A 522 29.07 -0.22 30.44
N GLU A 523 28.29 0.64 31.07
CA GLU A 523 28.12 2.00 30.59
C GLU A 523 29.42 2.83 30.68
N ALA A 524 30.14 2.76 31.80
CA ALA A 524 31.40 3.47 31.97
C ALA A 524 32.43 3.00 30.93
N GLU A 525 32.56 1.69 30.72
CA GLU A 525 33.47 1.11 29.74
C GLU A 525 33.11 1.51 28.28
N VAL A 526 31.83 1.51 27.94
CA VAL A 526 31.36 1.96 26.62
C VAL A 526 31.67 3.44 26.40
N LEU A 527 31.45 4.29 27.41
CA LEU A 527 31.75 5.72 27.29
C LEU A 527 33.26 5.98 27.18
N GLU A 528 34.09 5.22 27.89
CA GLU A 528 35.55 5.29 27.80
C GLU A 528 36.01 4.91 26.38
N ASN A 529 35.51 3.78 25.84
CA ASN A 529 35.82 3.33 24.47
C ASN A 529 35.38 4.37 23.42
N LEU A 530 34.23 5.01 23.59
CA LEU A 530 33.78 6.09 22.71
C LEU A 530 34.70 7.31 22.78
N GLY A 531 35.19 7.65 23.97
CA GLY A 531 36.20 8.71 24.14
C GLY A 531 37.49 8.44 23.37
N ALA A 532 37.92 7.17 23.34
CA ALA A 532 39.11 6.75 22.61
C ALA A 532 38.95 6.82 21.08
N CYS A 533 37.71 6.76 20.56
CA CYS A 533 37.45 6.85 19.11
C CYS A 533 37.64 8.26 18.52
N GLY A 534 37.83 9.30 19.34
CA GLY A 534 38.04 10.68 18.89
C GLY A 534 36.83 11.35 18.25
N MET A 535 35.64 10.75 18.34
CA MET A 535 34.38 11.32 17.86
C MET A 535 33.85 12.41 18.83
N ALA A 536 33.22 13.45 18.29
CA ALA A 536 32.45 14.35 19.11
C ALA A 536 31.17 13.64 19.57
N VAL A 537 30.81 13.79 20.84
CA VAL A 537 29.63 13.13 21.43
C VAL A 537 28.72 14.15 22.07
N LEU A 538 27.44 14.14 21.74
CA LEU A 538 26.38 14.82 22.46
C LEU A 538 25.50 13.77 23.15
N LEU A 539 25.66 13.64 24.47
CA LEU A 539 24.98 12.64 25.29
C LEU A 539 23.84 13.26 26.07
N VAL A 540 22.64 12.74 25.89
CA VAL A 540 21.48 13.02 26.76
C VAL A 540 21.31 11.87 27.74
N THR A 541 21.20 12.18 29.04
CA THR A 541 20.96 11.17 30.07
C THR A 541 20.29 11.76 31.31
N HIS A 542 19.52 10.95 32.00
CA HIS A 542 18.96 11.23 33.32
C HIS A 542 19.88 10.80 34.47
N ARG A 543 20.85 9.93 34.23
CA ARG A 543 21.81 9.44 35.25
C ARG A 543 23.03 10.34 35.30
N VAL A 544 23.13 11.18 36.29
CA VAL A 544 24.08 12.29 36.33
C VAL A 544 25.39 11.98 37.04
N HIS A 545 25.36 11.18 38.12
CA HIS A 545 26.48 11.14 39.09
C HIS A 545 27.80 10.57 38.55
N ASN A 546 27.77 9.59 37.64
CA ASN A 546 28.99 8.91 37.18
C ASN A 546 29.56 9.39 35.81
N ARG A 547 28.99 10.47 35.24
CA ARG A 547 29.29 10.86 33.84
C ARG A 547 29.92 12.22 33.65
N ILE A 548 30.00 13.00 34.73
CA ILE A 548 30.68 14.31 34.68
C ILE A 548 32.13 14.18 34.28
N GLY A 549 32.79 13.07 34.66
CA GLY A 549 34.19 12.78 34.26
C GLY A 549 34.37 12.41 32.77
N PHE A 550 33.30 11.99 32.07
CA PHE A 550 33.33 11.70 30.63
C PHE A 550 33.26 12.98 29.79
N ALA A 551 32.46 13.96 30.23
CA ALA A 551 32.13 15.15 29.45
C ALA A 551 33.13 16.27 29.63
N ASP A 552 33.56 16.89 28.55
CA ASP A 552 34.39 18.09 28.54
C ASP A 552 33.56 19.34 28.89
N ARG A 553 32.27 19.33 28.56
CA ARG A 553 31.28 20.40 28.93
C ARG A 553 29.94 19.79 29.34
N VAL A 554 29.28 20.47 30.27
CA VAL A 554 27.93 20.13 30.71
C VAL A 554 26.98 21.27 30.35
N LEU A 555 25.95 20.96 29.62
CA LEU A 555 24.88 21.90 29.24
C LEU A 555 23.58 21.50 29.93
N ARG A 556 22.85 22.47 30.46
CA ARG A 556 21.54 22.28 31.09
C ARG A 556 20.47 22.99 30.26
N LEU A 557 19.47 22.23 29.86
CA LEU A 557 18.29 22.78 29.19
C LEU A 557 17.17 22.94 30.20
N GLU A 558 16.77 24.19 30.44
CA GLU A 558 15.74 24.58 31.42
C GLU A 558 14.90 25.73 30.85
N ASP A 559 13.59 25.64 30.96
CA ASP A 559 12.62 26.60 30.41
C ASP A 559 12.85 27.00 28.95
N GLY A 560 13.31 26.04 28.16
CA GLY A 560 13.63 26.21 26.72
C GLY A 560 14.95 26.92 26.44
N ARG A 561 15.75 27.25 27.46
CA ARG A 561 17.05 27.92 27.34
C ARG A 561 18.18 26.97 27.68
N LEU A 562 19.31 27.12 27.00
CA LEU A 562 20.52 26.36 27.22
C LEU A 562 21.46 27.15 28.13
N ILE A 563 21.86 26.54 29.26
CA ILE A 563 22.78 27.12 30.24
C ILE A 563 24.01 26.22 30.32
N GLU A 564 25.20 26.80 30.20
CA GLU A 564 26.45 26.08 30.41
C GLU A 564 26.80 26.04 31.90
N GLU A 565 26.87 24.81 32.43
CA GLU A 565 27.32 24.62 33.81
C GLU A 565 28.87 24.69 33.80
N ARG A 566 29.44 25.78 34.35
CA ARG A 566 30.89 25.87 34.54
C ARG A 566 31.32 24.83 35.58
N GLY A 567 32.31 24.02 35.24
CA GLY A 567 32.86 22.94 36.09
C GLY A 567 33.27 23.49 37.47
N SER A 568 32.38 23.37 38.43
CA SER A 568 32.69 23.43 39.84
C SER A 568 32.83 21.99 40.32
N ALA A 569 33.94 21.69 41.00
CA ALA A 569 34.11 20.49 41.81
C ALA A 569 32.79 20.25 42.59
N ALA A 570 32.29 19.03 42.51
CA ALA A 570 30.97 18.61 42.96
C ALA A 570 30.52 19.33 44.24
N PRO A 571 29.34 20.01 44.28
CA PRO A 571 28.64 20.16 45.52
C PRO A 571 27.94 18.82 45.82
N ALA A 572 28.30 18.25 46.96
CA ALA A 572 27.53 17.16 47.57
C ALA A 572 26.10 17.65 47.79
N PHE A 573 25.17 17.19 46.95
CA PHE A 573 23.75 17.31 47.23
C PHE A 573 23.32 16.07 48.04
N ASP A 574 23.49 16.15 49.36
CA ASP A 574 22.69 15.42 50.33
C ASP A 574 21.26 15.98 50.27
N THR A 575 20.40 15.38 49.52
CA THR A 575 18.97 15.42 49.75
C THR A 575 18.45 14.01 49.62
N PRO A 576 18.01 13.39 50.72
CA PRO A 576 17.34 12.11 50.69
C PRO A 576 16.02 12.29 49.94
N TYR A 577 15.85 11.61 48.80
CA TYR A 577 14.54 11.39 48.24
C TYR A 577 13.76 10.53 49.21
N LEU A 578 12.87 11.15 49.94
CA LEU A 578 11.84 10.50 50.75
C LEU A 578 10.97 9.66 49.79
N ASP A 579 10.93 8.37 50.07
CA ASP A 579 9.93 7.42 49.63
C ASP A 579 8.52 8.01 49.80
N VAL A 580 7.87 8.35 48.71
CA VAL A 580 6.42 8.47 48.66
C VAL A 580 5.90 7.29 47.86
N VAL A 581 5.96 6.13 48.50
CA VAL A 581 5.09 5.01 48.15
C VAL A 581 4.14 4.84 49.32
N ALA A 582 2.95 5.36 49.19
CA ALA A 582 1.72 4.80 49.75
C ALA A 582 0.53 5.73 49.48
N HIS A 583 -0.52 5.17 48.95
CA HIS A 583 -1.91 5.65 48.78
C HIS A 583 -2.22 6.38 47.45
N TYR A 584 -2.54 5.64 46.40
CA TYR A 584 -3.91 5.51 45.88
C TYR A 584 -3.97 4.33 44.93
#